data_6ae8c63765931d0c4239ac2f8cc67bae
#
_entry.id   6ae8c63765931d0c4239ac2f8cc67bae
#
_cell.length_a   1.000
_cell.length_b   1.000
_cell.length_c   1.000
_cell.angle_alpha   90.00
_cell.angle_beta   90.00
_cell.angle_gamma   90.00
#
_symmetry.space_group_name_H-M   'P 1'
#
loop_
_entity.id
_entity.type
_entity.pdbx_description
1 polymer ?
#
loop_
_entity_poly.entity_id
_entity_poly.type
_entity_poly.pdbx_seq_one_letter_code
_entity_poly.pdbx_strand_id
1 'polypeptide(L)'
;MKFEEVIYTQKAFRNKPTFLPTRATAKSAGHDFFLKEDVTIQPGKAVFQYTDVKCRLNRDEVLLLFVRSSIGIKQHLMLANGTGVIDADYYGNADNDGNIGLTLYNYGTETVELKAGEKIMQGCVVDYKISENDNAYGNRVGGFGSTGK
;
A
#
# COMPACT_ATOMS: atom_id res chain seq x y z
N MET A 1 -7.93 5.10 -13.13
CA MET A 1 -7.79 4.46 -11.80
C MET A 1 -8.80 5.00 -10.78
N LYS A 2 -9.14 4.22 -9.72
CA LYS A 2 -10.07 4.62 -8.64
C LYS A 2 -9.71 3.91 -7.34
N PHE A 3 -9.63 4.65 -6.23
CA PHE A 3 -9.56 4.07 -4.88
C PHE A 3 -10.97 3.81 -4.35
N GLU A 4 -11.15 2.66 -3.69
CA GLU A 4 -12.43 2.22 -3.11
C GLU A 4 -12.16 1.54 -1.77
N GLU A 5 -13.14 1.52 -0.88
CA GLU A 5 -13.07 0.64 0.29
C GLU A 5 -13.16 -0.82 -0.13
N VAL A 6 -12.48 -1.70 0.59
CA VAL A 6 -12.72 -3.14 0.47
C VAL A 6 -14.13 -3.49 0.98
N ILE A 7 -14.67 -4.60 0.52
CA ILE A 7 -15.99 -5.06 1.01
C ILE A 7 -15.93 -5.28 2.52
N TYR A 8 -17.05 -5.06 3.21
CA TYR A 8 -17.12 -5.07 4.67
C TYR A 8 -16.55 -6.35 5.30
N THR A 9 -16.80 -7.51 4.68
CA THR A 9 -16.32 -8.82 5.18
C THR A 9 -14.81 -8.98 5.11
N GLN A 10 -14.11 -8.22 4.27
CA GLN A 10 -12.66 -8.24 4.07
C GLN A 10 -11.94 -7.06 4.73
N LYS A 11 -12.66 -6.18 5.43
CA LYS A 11 -12.03 -5.13 6.23
C LYS A 11 -11.28 -5.69 7.43
N ALA A 12 -10.04 -5.25 7.61
CA ALA A 12 -9.27 -5.52 8.82
C ALA A 12 -9.79 -4.68 10.01
N PHE A 13 -10.32 -3.48 9.74
CA PHE A 13 -10.76 -2.51 10.76
C PHE A 13 -12.23 -2.13 10.58
N ARG A 14 -13.14 -3.10 10.79
CA ARG A 14 -14.58 -2.96 10.52
C ARG A 14 -15.26 -1.81 11.26
N ASN A 15 -14.77 -1.48 12.44
CA ASN A 15 -15.35 -0.44 13.32
C ASN A 15 -14.65 0.93 13.19
N LYS A 16 -13.76 1.09 12.20
CA LYS A 16 -13.03 2.34 11.97
C LYS A 16 -13.38 2.92 10.60
N PRO A 17 -13.43 4.25 10.47
CA PRO A 17 -13.64 4.87 9.17
C PRO A 17 -12.46 4.56 8.24
N THR A 18 -12.74 4.40 6.95
CA THR A 18 -11.72 4.30 5.92
C THR A 18 -11.57 5.65 5.23
N PHE A 19 -10.37 6.21 5.27
CA PHE A 19 -10.06 7.42 4.52
C PHE A 19 -9.44 7.01 3.19
N LEU A 20 -10.12 7.32 2.09
CA LEU A 20 -9.60 7.04 0.76
C LEU A 20 -8.40 7.95 0.47
N PRO A 21 -7.36 7.43 -0.23
CA PRO A 21 -6.18 8.20 -0.55
C PRO A 21 -6.48 9.43 -1.40
N THR A 22 -5.90 10.57 -1.02
CA THR A 22 -6.10 11.85 -1.70
C THR A 22 -4.78 12.56 -1.96
N ARG A 23 -4.72 13.34 -3.02
CA ARG A 23 -3.57 14.22 -3.30
C ARG A 23 -3.62 15.44 -2.40
N ALA A 24 -2.46 15.87 -1.91
CA ALA A 24 -2.36 17.05 -1.04
C ALA A 24 -2.56 18.36 -1.82
N THR A 25 -2.14 18.43 -3.09
CA THR A 25 -2.22 19.64 -3.93
C THR A 25 -2.63 19.27 -5.37
N ALA A 26 -3.04 20.26 -6.14
CA ALA A 26 -3.45 20.06 -7.54
C ALA A 26 -2.32 19.51 -8.43
N LYS A 27 -1.06 19.70 -8.07
CA LYS A 27 0.12 19.26 -8.83
C LYS A 27 0.90 18.12 -8.17
N SER A 28 0.49 17.60 -7.00
CA SER A 28 1.11 16.42 -6.41
C SER A 28 0.72 15.16 -7.17
N ALA A 29 1.68 14.27 -7.43
CA ALA A 29 1.42 12.98 -8.05
C ALA A 29 0.94 11.94 -7.01
N GLY A 30 1.48 12.00 -5.79
CA GLY A 30 1.20 11.03 -4.73
C GLY A 30 -0.16 11.22 -4.08
N HIS A 31 -0.84 10.09 -3.85
CA HIS A 31 -2.06 9.99 -3.05
C HIS A 31 -1.69 9.50 -1.66
N ASP A 32 -1.97 10.30 -0.63
CA ASP A 32 -1.62 10.00 0.76
C ASP A 32 -2.52 8.90 1.32
N PHE A 33 -1.91 7.86 1.91
CA PHE A 33 -2.57 6.81 2.68
C PHE A 33 -2.40 7.04 4.17
N PHE A 34 -3.40 6.62 4.93
CA PHE A 34 -3.53 6.91 6.35
C PHE A 34 -3.36 5.64 7.20
N LEU A 35 -2.69 5.78 8.33
CA LEU A 35 -2.59 4.72 9.32
C LEU A 35 -3.96 4.47 9.98
N LYS A 36 -4.32 3.22 10.20
CA LYS A 36 -5.64 2.83 10.77
C LYS A 36 -5.62 2.73 12.29
N GLU A 37 -4.49 2.38 12.86
CA GLU A 37 -4.28 2.23 14.31
C GLU A 37 -2.94 2.83 14.72
N ASP A 38 -2.84 3.16 16.01
CA ASP A 38 -1.56 3.51 16.62
C ASP A 38 -0.60 2.34 16.49
N VAL A 39 0.65 2.62 16.15
CA VAL A 39 1.72 1.63 16.10
C VAL A 39 2.97 2.13 16.80
N THR A 40 3.69 1.22 17.44
CA THR A 40 5.01 1.46 18.03
C THR A 40 5.99 0.50 17.36
N ILE A 41 7.05 1.04 16.76
CA ILE A 41 8.03 0.25 15.99
C ILE A 41 9.42 0.45 16.62
N GLN A 42 9.91 -0.58 17.30
CA GLN A 42 11.26 -0.59 17.88
C GLN A 42 12.32 -0.66 16.77
N PRO A 43 13.56 -0.20 17.04
CA PRO A 43 14.68 -0.35 16.12
C PRO A 43 14.85 -1.79 15.61
N GLY A 44 15.03 -1.96 14.30
CA GLY A 44 15.19 -3.27 13.66
C GLY A 44 13.91 -4.12 13.60
N LYS A 45 12.75 -3.56 13.96
CA LYS A 45 11.45 -4.26 13.90
C LYS A 45 10.57 -3.73 12.79
N ALA A 46 9.61 -4.56 12.39
CA ALA A 46 8.60 -4.21 11.40
C ALA A 46 7.20 -4.43 11.95
N VAL A 47 6.25 -3.62 11.47
CA VAL A 47 4.81 -3.73 11.76
C VAL A 47 4.05 -3.74 10.47
N PHE A 48 3.13 -4.71 10.31
CA PHE A 48 2.21 -4.80 9.18
C PHE A 48 0.85 -4.21 9.56
N GLN A 49 0.24 -3.49 8.62
CA GLN A 49 -1.14 -3.03 8.75
C GLN A 49 -1.84 -3.00 7.39
N TYR A 50 -3.11 -3.39 7.34
CA TYR A 50 -3.99 -3.14 6.20
C TYR A 50 -4.53 -1.70 6.21
N THR A 51 -4.84 -1.17 5.02
CA THR A 51 -5.43 0.17 4.86
C THR A 51 -6.94 0.16 4.73
N ASP A 52 -7.54 -1.00 4.48
CA ASP A 52 -8.93 -1.19 4.07
C ASP A 52 -9.30 -0.47 2.76
N VAL A 53 -8.28 -0.19 1.94
CA VAL A 53 -8.40 0.44 0.62
C VAL A 53 -7.95 -0.54 -0.45
N LYS A 54 -8.66 -0.58 -1.56
CA LYS A 54 -8.27 -1.24 -2.81
C LYS A 54 -8.19 -0.22 -3.94
N CYS A 55 -7.45 -0.53 -5.00
CA CYS A 55 -7.26 0.34 -6.14
C CYS A 55 -7.65 -0.36 -7.44
N ARG A 56 -8.65 0.18 -8.12
CA ARG A 56 -8.99 -0.25 -9.49
C ARG A 56 -8.12 0.51 -10.48
N LEU A 57 -7.24 -0.20 -11.15
CA LEU A 57 -6.31 0.29 -12.16
C LEU A 57 -6.78 -0.10 -13.57
N ASN A 58 -6.34 0.63 -14.58
CA ASN A 58 -6.42 0.16 -15.96
C ASN A 58 -5.37 -0.94 -16.19
N ARG A 59 -5.50 -1.68 -17.29
CA ARG A 59 -4.64 -2.85 -17.58
C ARG A 59 -3.15 -2.52 -17.69
N ASP A 60 -2.83 -1.32 -18.13
CA ASP A 60 -1.50 -0.78 -18.37
C ASP A 60 -0.98 0.14 -17.26
N GLU A 61 -1.71 0.22 -16.15
CA GLU A 61 -1.35 0.99 -14.97
C GLU A 61 -0.84 0.09 -13.84
N VAL A 62 0.09 0.62 -13.06
CA VAL A 62 0.55 0.05 -11.78
C VAL A 62 0.54 1.14 -10.71
N LEU A 63 0.12 0.78 -9.49
CA LEU A 63 0.22 1.67 -8.34
C LEU A 63 1.51 1.33 -7.58
N LEU A 64 2.42 2.30 -7.54
CA LEU A 64 3.66 2.23 -6.77
C LEU A 64 3.47 2.92 -5.42
N LEU A 65 3.88 2.25 -4.34
CA LEU A 65 3.74 2.73 -2.97
C LEU A 65 5.10 3.05 -2.37
N PHE A 66 5.20 4.21 -1.75
CA PHE A 66 6.40 4.73 -1.10
C PHE A 66 6.04 5.29 0.27
N VAL A 67 6.95 5.25 1.23
CA VAL A 67 6.80 6.05 2.44
C VAL A 67 6.85 7.54 2.08
N ARG A 68 6.17 8.37 2.88
CA ARG A 68 6.31 9.83 2.73
C ARG A 68 7.70 10.27 3.19
N SER A 69 8.19 11.37 2.62
CA SER A 69 9.53 11.91 2.95
C SER A 69 9.73 12.16 4.45
N SER A 70 8.71 12.66 5.15
CA SER A 70 8.78 12.86 6.61
C SER A 70 8.92 11.54 7.37
N ILE A 71 8.27 10.48 6.92
CA ILE A 71 8.34 9.15 7.52
C ILE A 71 9.71 8.51 7.25
N GLY A 72 10.20 8.59 6.01
CA GLY A 72 11.50 8.01 5.64
C GLY A 72 12.67 8.78 6.23
N ILE A 73 12.71 10.11 6.03
CA ILE A 73 13.88 10.93 6.36
C ILE A 73 13.96 11.26 7.85
N LYS A 74 12.83 11.66 8.47
CA LYS A 74 12.83 12.13 9.86
C LYS A 74 12.65 11.03 10.88
N GLN A 75 11.84 10.01 10.53
CA GLN A 75 11.50 8.91 11.45
C GLN A 75 12.25 7.62 11.16
N HIS A 76 13.08 7.60 10.11
CA HIS A 76 13.89 6.44 9.71
C HIS A 76 13.05 5.15 9.53
N LEU A 77 11.87 5.30 8.92
CA LEU A 77 11.03 4.16 8.53
C LEU A 77 11.06 3.96 7.02
N MET A 78 10.95 2.71 6.59
CA MET A 78 10.80 2.37 5.17
C MET A 78 9.74 1.28 5.00
N LEU A 79 9.22 1.11 3.78
CA LEU A 79 8.50 -0.11 3.46
C LEU A 79 9.50 -1.28 3.47
N ALA A 80 9.16 -2.38 4.14
CA ALA A 80 10.06 -3.52 4.29
C ALA A 80 10.50 -4.13 2.94
N ASN A 81 9.66 -4.00 1.91
CA ASN A 81 9.95 -4.40 0.52
C ASN A 81 10.49 -3.25 -0.37
N GLY A 82 10.85 -2.11 0.23
CA GLY A 82 11.33 -0.92 -0.46
C GLY A 82 10.24 -0.15 -1.18
N THR A 83 9.64 -0.73 -2.20
CA THR A 83 8.52 -0.15 -2.96
C THR A 83 7.40 -1.19 -3.05
N GLY A 84 6.18 -0.79 -2.67
CA GLY A 84 5.00 -1.63 -2.91
C GLY A 84 4.60 -1.56 -4.39
N VAL A 85 4.32 -2.70 -4.99
CA VAL A 85 3.82 -2.80 -6.38
C VAL A 85 2.43 -3.42 -6.32
N ILE A 86 1.44 -2.65 -6.70
CA ILE A 86 0.04 -3.08 -6.75
C ILE A 86 -0.38 -3.19 -8.22
N ASP A 87 -0.58 -4.41 -8.65
CA ASP A 87 -0.98 -4.73 -10.02
C ASP A 87 -2.49 -4.55 -10.22
N ALA A 88 -2.91 -4.37 -11.47
CA ALA A 88 -4.33 -4.20 -11.82
C ALA A 88 -5.19 -5.40 -11.42
N ASP A 89 -4.65 -6.62 -11.51
CA ASP A 89 -5.34 -7.87 -11.16
C ASP A 89 -5.38 -8.18 -9.65
N TYR A 90 -4.79 -7.32 -8.82
CA TYR A 90 -4.93 -7.43 -7.36
C TYR A 90 -6.31 -6.93 -6.86
N TYR A 91 -6.97 -6.08 -7.63
CA TYR A 91 -8.33 -5.62 -7.31
C TYR A 91 -9.33 -6.77 -7.31
N GLY A 92 -10.09 -6.90 -6.22
CA GLY A 92 -11.05 -7.99 -6.07
C GLY A 92 -10.42 -9.35 -5.78
N ASN A 93 -9.17 -9.38 -5.31
CA ASN A 93 -8.49 -10.61 -4.90
C ASN A 93 -9.36 -11.46 -3.97
N ALA A 94 -9.41 -12.77 -4.21
CA ALA A 94 -10.30 -13.69 -3.49
C ALA A 94 -10.04 -13.73 -1.98
N ASP A 95 -8.77 -13.57 -1.55
CA ASP A 95 -8.38 -13.68 -0.15
C ASP A 95 -8.73 -12.43 0.67
N ASN A 96 -8.62 -11.22 0.06
CA ASN A 96 -8.71 -9.97 0.79
C ASN A 96 -9.35 -8.81 0.01
N ASP A 97 -10.03 -9.09 -1.09
CA ASP A 97 -10.69 -8.08 -1.96
C ASP A 97 -9.72 -7.03 -2.54
N GLY A 98 -8.41 -7.33 -2.56
CA GLY A 98 -7.38 -6.39 -2.98
C GLY A 98 -7.02 -5.35 -1.91
N ASN A 99 -7.21 -5.69 -0.63
CA ASN A 99 -6.87 -4.82 0.50
C ASN A 99 -5.37 -4.51 0.52
N ILE A 100 -5.01 -3.25 0.30
CA ILE A 100 -3.64 -2.79 0.28
C ILE A 100 -3.08 -2.81 1.70
N GLY A 101 -2.05 -3.62 1.91
CA GLY A 101 -1.30 -3.68 3.15
C GLY A 101 0.06 -3.01 3.03
N LEU A 102 0.59 -2.60 4.15
CA LEU A 102 1.94 -2.05 4.26
C LEU A 102 2.69 -2.67 5.43
N THR A 103 3.99 -2.86 5.26
CA THR A 103 4.90 -3.25 6.33
C THR A 103 5.92 -2.14 6.50
N LEU A 104 5.85 -1.43 7.62
CA LEU A 104 6.84 -0.42 8.00
C LEU A 104 7.97 -1.07 8.79
N TYR A 105 9.21 -0.85 8.38
CA TYR A 105 10.43 -1.29 9.04
C TYR A 105 11.18 -0.10 9.60
N ASN A 106 11.58 -0.16 10.86
CA ASN A 106 12.38 0.86 11.52
C ASN A 106 13.87 0.55 11.34
N TYR A 107 14.55 1.33 10.47
CA TYR A 107 16.00 1.21 10.24
C TYR A 107 16.80 2.21 11.09
N GLY A 108 16.14 3.00 11.94
CA GLY A 108 16.76 3.93 12.87
C GLY A 108 17.20 3.27 14.18
N THR A 109 17.63 4.12 15.12
CA THR A 109 18.10 3.70 16.46
C THR A 109 17.09 3.97 17.56
N GLU A 110 16.04 4.74 17.29
CA GLU A 110 15.01 5.13 18.24
C GLU A 110 13.70 4.41 17.96
N THR A 111 12.91 4.18 19.02
CA THR A 111 11.54 3.68 18.89
C THR A 111 10.66 4.76 18.26
N VAL A 112 9.90 4.40 17.24
CA VAL A 112 8.98 5.31 16.55
C VAL A 112 7.55 4.99 16.95
N GLU A 113 6.80 6.03 17.34
CA GLU A 113 5.36 5.95 17.60
C GLU A 113 4.62 6.74 16.54
N LEU A 114 3.64 6.11 15.90
CA LEU A 114 2.75 6.71 14.90
C LEU A 114 1.31 6.59 15.38
N LYS A 115 0.51 7.61 15.08
CA LYS A 115 -0.90 7.66 15.47
C LYS A 115 -1.84 7.33 14.32
N ALA A 116 -2.97 6.72 14.65
CA ALA A 116 -4.06 6.55 13.71
C ALA A 116 -4.44 7.88 13.04
N GLY A 117 -4.66 7.83 11.72
CA GLY A 117 -4.93 9.02 10.91
C GLY A 117 -3.70 9.76 10.40
N GLU A 118 -2.49 9.40 10.81
CA GLU A 118 -1.28 9.97 10.21
C GLU A 118 -1.10 9.50 8.76
N LYS A 119 -0.61 10.41 7.93
CA LYS A 119 -0.24 10.16 6.54
C LYS A 119 1.15 9.52 6.50
N ILE A 120 1.20 8.23 6.22
CA ILE A 120 2.43 7.42 6.34
C ILE A 120 3.04 7.04 5.00
N MET A 121 2.23 6.86 3.99
CA MET A 121 2.59 6.34 2.68
C MET A 121 1.94 7.19 1.60
N GLN A 122 2.53 7.19 0.42
CA GLN A 122 1.94 7.79 -0.78
C GLN A 122 1.98 6.80 -1.93
N GLY A 123 0.94 6.82 -2.74
CA GLY A 123 0.81 5.99 -3.93
C GLY A 123 0.83 6.83 -5.20
N CYS A 124 1.65 6.46 -6.17
CA CYS A 124 1.69 7.05 -7.50
C CYS A 124 1.27 6.02 -8.53
N VAL A 125 0.32 6.37 -9.39
CA VAL A 125 -0.05 5.52 -10.53
C VAL A 125 0.79 5.91 -11.73
N VAL A 126 1.38 4.92 -12.39
CA VAL A 126 2.19 5.08 -13.59
C VAL A 126 1.82 4.04 -14.65
N ASP A 127 1.99 4.38 -15.90
CA ASP A 127 1.88 3.43 -17.00
C ASP A 127 3.15 2.56 -17.05
N TYR A 128 2.98 1.28 -17.40
CA TYR A 128 4.10 0.37 -17.59
C TYR A 128 4.05 -0.29 -18.98
N LYS A 129 5.18 -0.83 -19.40
CA LYS A 129 5.32 -1.58 -20.65
C LYS A 129 5.67 -3.03 -20.34
N ILE A 130 5.15 -3.93 -21.14
CA ILE A 130 5.53 -5.35 -21.16
C ILE A 130 6.68 -5.56 -22.16
N SER A 131 7.48 -6.59 -21.93
CA SER A 131 8.58 -6.93 -22.85
C SER A 131 8.04 -7.58 -24.13
N GLU A 132 8.80 -7.48 -25.22
CA GLU A 132 8.41 -8.07 -26.52
C GLU A 132 8.30 -9.60 -26.48
N ASN A 133 9.02 -10.24 -25.56
CA ASN A 133 8.98 -11.69 -25.34
C ASN A 133 8.10 -12.08 -24.14
N ASP A 134 7.12 -11.24 -23.77
CA ASP A 134 6.18 -11.56 -22.70
C ASP A 134 5.34 -12.79 -23.05
N ASN A 135 5.21 -13.70 -22.07
CA ASN A 135 4.43 -14.93 -22.20
C ASN A 135 3.59 -15.20 -20.93
N ALA A 136 3.24 -14.17 -20.19
CA ALA A 136 2.43 -14.27 -18.98
C ALA A 136 0.94 -14.43 -19.33
N TYR A 137 0.39 -15.62 -19.12
CA TYR A 137 -1.02 -15.96 -19.39
C TYR A 137 -1.79 -16.36 -18.11
N GLY A 138 -1.16 -16.29 -16.94
CA GLY A 138 -1.76 -16.68 -15.68
C GLY A 138 -2.75 -15.65 -15.14
N ASN A 139 -3.75 -16.15 -14.38
CA ASN A 139 -4.60 -15.29 -13.55
C ASN A 139 -4.07 -15.27 -12.12
N ARG A 140 -4.12 -14.13 -11.45
CA ARG A 140 -3.77 -14.02 -10.03
C ARG A 140 -4.78 -14.79 -9.18
N VAL A 141 -4.28 -15.63 -8.26
CA VAL A 141 -5.11 -16.39 -7.31
C VAL A 141 -4.88 -15.98 -5.86
N GLY A 142 -3.94 -15.09 -5.56
CA GLY A 142 -3.65 -14.62 -4.20
C GLY A 142 -2.82 -13.33 -4.15
N GLY A 143 -2.47 -12.89 -2.95
CA GLY A 143 -1.63 -11.70 -2.70
C GLY A 143 -0.25 -12.03 -2.11
N PHE A 144 0.58 -11.01 -1.86
CA PHE A 144 1.86 -11.10 -1.14
C PHE A 144 2.80 -12.25 -1.60
N GLY A 145 3.10 -12.31 -2.89
CA GLY A 145 4.05 -13.28 -3.47
C GLY A 145 3.43 -14.58 -3.94
N SER A 146 2.11 -14.66 -4.13
CA SER A 146 1.42 -15.86 -4.64
C SER A 146 1.60 -16.12 -6.14
N THR A 147 2.13 -15.17 -6.90
CA THR A 147 2.29 -15.26 -8.37
C THR A 147 3.48 -16.08 -8.84
N GLY A 148 4.30 -16.61 -7.93
CA GLY A 148 5.54 -17.34 -8.25
C GLY A 148 5.60 -18.78 -7.73
N LYS A 149 4.45 -19.42 -7.44
CA LYS A 149 4.38 -20.83 -7.00
C LYS A 149 3.66 -21.68 -8.01
#